data_ee561ad97dde62c8b9e78613c9dfd94f
#
_entry.id   ee561ad97dde62c8b9e78613c9dfd94f
#
_cell.length_a   1.000
_cell.length_b   1.000
_cell.length_c   1.000
_cell.angle_alpha   90.00
_cell.angle_beta   90.00
_cell.angle_gamma   90.00
#
_symmetry.space_group_name_H-M   'P 1'
#
loop_
_entity.id
_entity.type
_entity.pdbx_description
1 polymer ?
#
loop_
_entity_poly.entity_id
_entity_poly.type
_entity_poly.pdbx_seq_one_letter_code
_entity_poly.pdbx_strand_id
1 'polypeptide(L)'
;KKVWYREFVDFIGREQIFAKLLTPSQYGGGDPDCRWDTARNSEYSEPLAFYGLGYWYCFQVSILGLGPIWMSPNEKAKKKAAELLKKGAIFAFGLSERTHGADIYSTETTLTPADNGTWVANGEKYYIGNGNEAEMVSTLGKVKDGTDDYVFFVTNYKHKAYELKKNVISHQEYVSNFALHDYPITEDEILMRGPHAWDSALNTVNIGKFNIGPASIGVVEHCFYEAITHASNRILYGMKVTDMPHVRKNFMDAWLRLVAMKLYQRRSTDYFRNANDKDRRYLLYNPTSKMKVTLQSEDVLNLLWEVIAAKGFEKDTYFHMAAADIRGPSKLEGTVHVNVQLIRKFMKNYFFNPVSYAPVAPDFSAKDDLFLFNQGPTKGLGSVQFHDYKPVFEAGRKLPNVEIFIRQINIFKEMLEKAGPDKAQDLDPSWSLPVGEMFSIVVYGQLILEQAAFDKVDDDILNQIFDFMVRDFARFALQIYGMHNTKEDQRAYCKDIMLIKGQGDDAQYDRVWQKYVAVLNGEYAMSE
;
A
#
# COMPACT_ATOMS: atom_id res chain seq x y z
N LYS A 1 -13.22 -5.70 23.88
CA LYS A 1 -13.51 -4.26 24.07
C LYS A 1 -12.56 -3.46 23.19
N LYS A 2 -13.12 -2.55 22.41
CA LYS A 2 -12.34 -1.58 21.63
C LYS A 2 -11.87 -0.51 22.54
N VAL A 3 -10.64 -0.65 23.00
CA VAL A 3 -9.98 0.34 23.84
C VAL A 3 -8.92 1.01 22.98
N TRP A 4 -8.91 2.34 23.01
CA TRP A 4 -7.81 3.10 22.43
C TRP A 4 -6.48 2.63 23.05
N TYR A 5 -5.50 2.33 22.22
CA TYR A 5 -4.21 1.74 22.61
C TYR A 5 -3.26 2.77 23.24
N ARG A 6 -3.72 3.41 24.35
CA ARG A 6 -2.98 4.42 25.08
C ARG A 6 -1.57 3.97 25.46
N GLU A 7 -1.43 2.73 25.95
CA GLU A 7 -0.13 2.18 26.36
C GLU A 7 0.89 2.17 25.22
N PHE A 8 0.43 1.88 24.00
CA PHE A 8 1.29 1.95 22.81
C PHE A 8 1.68 3.40 22.50
N VAL A 9 0.74 4.35 22.53
CA VAL A 9 1.03 5.77 22.28
C VAL A 9 2.00 6.32 23.32
N ASP A 10 1.82 5.97 24.60
CA ASP A 10 2.72 6.36 25.67
C ASP A 10 4.12 5.73 25.51
N PHE A 11 4.19 4.48 25.07
CA PHE A 11 5.45 3.80 24.78
C PHE A 11 6.23 4.48 23.64
N ILE A 12 5.60 4.70 22.48
CA ILE A 12 6.27 5.34 21.35
C ILE A 12 6.72 6.78 21.67
N GLY A 13 5.95 7.47 22.52
CA GLY A 13 6.29 8.81 23.02
C GLY A 13 7.50 8.79 23.94
N ARG A 14 7.52 7.90 24.93
CA ARG A 14 8.63 7.74 25.90
C ARG A 14 9.94 7.36 25.19
N GLU A 15 9.89 6.44 24.24
CA GLU A 15 11.05 5.98 23.47
C GLU A 15 11.38 6.89 22.27
N GLN A 16 10.58 7.92 22.03
CA GLN A 16 10.71 8.89 20.93
C GLN A 16 10.73 8.24 19.54
N ILE A 17 10.01 7.12 19.36
CA ILE A 17 10.08 6.32 18.13
C ILE A 17 9.59 7.13 16.93
N PHE A 18 8.40 7.76 17.03
CA PHE A 18 7.89 8.56 15.90
C PHE A 18 8.71 9.82 15.66
N ALA A 19 9.31 10.40 16.70
CA ALA A 19 10.23 11.53 16.53
C ALA A 19 11.44 11.15 15.66
N LYS A 20 12.08 10.01 15.97
CA LYS A 20 13.23 9.51 15.21
C LYS A 20 12.86 9.13 13.77
N LEU A 21 11.71 8.48 13.57
CA LEU A 21 11.28 7.95 12.27
C LEU A 21 10.69 9.01 11.32
N LEU A 22 9.99 10.01 11.87
CA LEU A 22 9.13 10.91 11.10
C LEU A 22 9.58 12.38 11.09
N THR A 23 10.70 12.71 11.76
CA THR A 23 11.26 14.06 11.73
C THR A 23 12.42 14.15 10.76
N PRO A 24 12.34 14.93 9.66
CA PRO A 24 13.49 15.19 8.81
C PRO A 24 14.68 15.74 9.63
N SER A 25 15.90 15.34 9.30
CA SER A 25 17.11 15.60 10.10
C SER A 25 17.31 17.08 10.45
N GLN A 26 16.98 17.99 9.51
CA GLN A 26 17.08 19.44 9.72
C GLN A 26 16.22 19.98 10.87
N TYR A 27 15.16 19.25 11.28
CA TYR A 27 14.28 19.59 12.39
C TYR A 27 14.52 18.72 13.62
N GLY A 28 15.42 17.73 13.53
CA GLY A 28 15.74 16.79 14.60
C GLY A 28 16.47 17.39 15.81
N GLY A 29 16.93 18.67 15.71
CA GLY A 29 17.64 19.33 16.82
C GLY A 29 19.00 18.70 17.11
N GLY A 30 19.67 18.13 16.12
CA GLY A 30 20.98 17.50 16.23
C GLY A 30 20.97 16.03 16.63
N ASP A 31 19.79 15.43 16.81
CA ASP A 31 19.67 13.98 17.05
C ASP A 31 19.98 13.23 15.72
N PRO A 32 21.04 12.41 15.68
CA PRO A 32 21.44 11.69 14.46
C PRO A 32 20.44 10.60 14.02
N ASP A 33 19.57 10.18 14.91
CA ASP A 33 18.54 9.18 14.60
C ASP A 33 17.31 9.79 13.93
N CYS A 34 17.13 11.12 14.05
CA CYS A 34 16.02 11.81 13.41
C CYS A 34 16.28 11.93 11.91
N ARG A 35 15.46 11.22 11.10
CA ARG A 35 15.42 11.34 9.65
C ARG A 35 14.16 10.71 9.07
N TRP A 36 13.72 11.22 7.94
CA TRP A 36 12.64 10.61 7.17
C TRP A 36 13.23 9.63 6.15
N ASP A 37 13.38 8.39 6.57
CA ASP A 37 14.00 7.31 5.79
C ASP A 37 12.92 6.30 5.40
N THR A 38 12.59 6.26 4.12
CA THR A 38 11.51 5.43 3.57
C THR A 38 11.75 3.94 3.78
N ALA A 39 13.00 3.46 3.66
CA ALA A 39 13.32 2.06 3.90
C ALA A 39 13.04 1.70 5.36
N ARG A 40 13.55 2.51 6.30
CA ARG A 40 13.34 2.30 7.72
C ARG A 40 11.85 2.35 8.11
N ASN A 41 11.10 3.31 7.56
CA ASN A 41 9.66 3.44 7.82
C ASN A 41 8.88 2.24 7.24
N SER A 42 9.27 1.76 6.07
CA SER A 42 8.69 0.56 5.46
C SER A 42 8.99 -0.70 6.28
N GLU A 43 10.25 -0.91 6.68
CA GLU A 43 10.65 -2.03 7.51
C GLU A 43 9.98 -2.01 8.89
N TYR A 44 9.76 -0.83 9.48
CA TYR A 44 9.05 -0.69 10.76
C TYR A 44 7.55 -1.00 10.65
N SER A 45 6.96 -0.79 9.49
CA SER A 45 5.52 -1.03 9.24
C SER A 45 5.14 -2.50 9.37
N GLU A 46 6.00 -3.41 8.92
CA GLU A 46 5.73 -4.86 8.93
C GLU A 46 5.61 -5.42 10.36
N PRO A 47 6.60 -5.26 11.27
CA PRO A 47 6.47 -5.76 12.65
C PRO A 47 5.37 -5.05 13.45
N LEU A 48 5.09 -3.78 13.21
CA LEU A 48 3.96 -3.12 13.86
C LEU A 48 2.65 -3.83 13.53
N ALA A 49 2.40 -4.08 12.25
CA ALA A 49 1.17 -4.74 11.81
C ALA A 49 1.15 -6.23 12.15
N PHE A 50 2.31 -6.88 12.28
CA PHE A 50 2.42 -8.26 12.78
C PHE A 50 1.81 -8.40 14.18
N TYR A 51 2.08 -7.45 15.06
CA TYR A 51 1.49 -7.44 16.41
C TYR A 51 0.08 -6.87 16.48
N GLY A 52 -0.29 -6.01 15.56
CA GLY A 52 -1.63 -5.46 15.47
C GLY A 52 -1.74 -4.32 14.46
N LEU A 53 -2.69 -4.44 13.53
CA LEU A 53 -2.88 -3.44 12.48
C LEU A 53 -3.16 -2.03 13.06
N GLY A 54 -3.81 -1.95 14.23
CA GLY A 54 -4.07 -0.68 14.92
C GLY A 54 -2.81 0.09 15.30
N TYR A 55 -1.73 -0.60 15.69
CA TYR A 55 -0.44 0.04 16.00
C TYR A 55 0.18 0.66 14.75
N TRP A 56 0.21 -0.11 13.66
CA TRP A 56 0.64 0.42 12.38
C TRP A 56 -0.24 1.56 11.89
N TYR A 57 -1.56 1.45 12.07
CA TYR A 57 -2.49 2.48 11.63
C TYR A 57 -2.24 3.83 12.30
N CYS A 58 -1.91 3.83 13.61
CA CYS A 58 -1.50 5.03 14.33
C CYS A 58 -0.24 5.68 13.70
N PHE A 59 0.74 4.85 13.32
CA PHE A 59 1.96 5.29 12.64
C PHE A 59 1.65 5.84 11.23
N GLN A 60 0.92 5.07 10.42
CA GLN A 60 0.53 5.43 9.05
C GLN A 60 -0.21 6.76 9.00
N VAL A 61 -1.19 6.95 9.87
CA VAL A 61 -1.96 8.20 9.89
C VAL A 61 -1.12 9.38 10.36
N SER A 62 -0.15 9.16 11.25
CA SER A 62 0.82 10.21 11.61
C SER A 62 1.70 10.58 10.41
N ILE A 63 2.13 9.62 9.57
CA ILE A 63 2.81 9.90 8.30
C ILE A 63 1.94 10.78 7.40
N LEU A 64 0.67 10.45 7.23
CA LEU A 64 -0.26 11.21 6.41
C LEU A 64 -0.49 12.62 6.97
N GLY A 65 -0.68 12.75 8.28
CA GLY A 65 -0.87 14.05 8.93
C GLY A 65 0.35 14.98 8.81
N LEU A 66 1.54 14.39 8.81
CA LEU A 66 2.81 15.11 8.65
C LEU A 66 3.12 15.49 7.20
N GLY A 67 2.59 14.76 6.21
CA GLY A 67 2.86 15.01 4.79
C GLY A 67 2.64 16.47 4.37
N PRO A 68 1.43 17.06 4.55
CA PRO A 68 1.20 18.46 4.21
C PRO A 68 2.07 19.43 5.02
N ILE A 69 2.42 19.09 6.26
CA ILE A 69 3.29 19.93 7.11
C ILE A 69 4.69 20.00 6.51
N TRP A 70 5.31 18.84 6.20
CA TRP A 70 6.67 18.82 5.63
C TRP A 70 6.73 19.38 4.20
N MET A 71 5.64 19.28 3.41
CA MET A 71 5.55 19.88 2.07
C MET A 71 5.29 21.40 2.11
N SER A 72 4.85 21.94 3.25
CA SER A 72 4.43 23.33 3.33
C SER A 72 5.62 24.30 3.33
N PRO A 73 5.42 25.57 2.91
CA PRO A 73 6.39 26.63 3.14
C PRO A 73 6.37 27.16 4.59
N ASN A 74 5.46 26.67 5.45
CA ASN A 74 5.26 27.18 6.80
C ASN A 74 6.29 26.61 7.78
N GLU A 75 7.40 27.32 7.97
CA GLU A 75 8.48 26.91 8.88
C GLU A 75 8.08 26.86 10.37
N LYS A 76 7.09 27.68 10.78
CA LYS A 76 6.59 27.64 12.16
C LYS A 76 5.84 26.33 12.41
N ALA A 77 5.00 25.91 11.47
CA ALA A 77 4.27 24.65 11.58
C ALA A 77 5.22 23.44 11.59
N LYS A 78 6.27 23.45 10.77
CA LYS A 78 7.29 22.38 10.75
C LYS A 78 8.04 22.25 12.07
N LYS A 79 8.51 23.37 12.63
CA LYS A 79 9.18 23.40 13.93
C LYS A 79 8.25 22.90 15.05
N LYS A 80 7.00 23.39 15.07
CA LYS A 80 5.98 22.93 16.01
C LYS A 80 5.73 21.43 15.91
N ALA A 81 5.63 20.88 14.69
CA ALA A 81 5.46 19.45 14.49
C ALA A 81 6.64 18.64 15.03
N ALA A 82 7.88 19.06 14.79
CA ALA A 82 9.07 18.41 15.32
C ALA A 82 9.11 18.42 16.87
N GLU A 83 8.76 19.55 17.49
CA GLU A 83 8.65 19.65 18.96
C GLU A 83 7.57 18.73 19.53
N LEU A 84 6.42 18.62 18.85
CA LEU A 84 5.33 17.75 19.26
C LEU A 84 5.70 16.28 19.12
N LEU A 85 6.37 15.89 18.02
CA LEU A 85 6.91 14.53 17.84
C LEU A 85 7.85 14.13 18.98
N LYS A 86 8.74 15.02 19.42
CA LYS A 86 9.62 14.79 20.58
C LYS A 86 8.85 14.58 21.88
N LYS A 87 7.64 15.13 21.98
CA LYS A 87 6.73 14.95 23.15
C LYS A 87 5.82 13.73 23.02
N GLY A 88 5.99 12.93 21.97
CA GLY A 88 5.18 11.73 21.73
C GLY A 88 3.82 11.97 21.08
N ALA A 89 3.63 13.14 20.47
CA ALA A 89 2.37 13.45 19.78
C ALA A 89 2.17 12.60 18.54
N ILE A 90 0.90 12.34 18.23
CA ILE A 90 0.43 11.73 16.98
C ILE A 90 -0.27 12.77 16.11
N PHE A 91 -0.38 12.48 14.83
CA PHE A 91 -0.87 13.39 13.80
C PHE A 91 -2.04 12.75 13.04
N ALA A 92 -2.85 13.58 12.37
CA ALA A 92 -3.97 13.13 11.57
C ALA A 92 -4.11 13.90 10.26
N PHE A 93 -4.76 13.26 9.29
CA PHE A 93 -4.97 13.77 7.95
C PHE A 93 -6.47 13.96 7.68
N GLY A 94 -6.95 15.18 7.84
CA GLY A 94 -8.34 15.58 7.66
C GLY A 94 -8.68 15.80 6.19
N LEU A 95 -8.67 14.73 5.38
CA LEU A 95 -8.90 14.80 3.93
C LEU A 95 -10.36 14.52 3.59
N SER A 96 -10.84 13.30 3.85
CA SER A 96 -12.13 12.81 3.40
C SER A 96 -13.32 13.33 4.20
N GLU A 97 -14.46 13.38 3.54
CA GLU A 97 -15.76 13.72 4.10
C GLU A 97 -16.74 12.57 3.88
N ARG A 98 -17.89 12.57 4.57
CA ARG A 98 -18.85 11.45 4.50
C ARG A 98 -19.28 11.11 3.07
N THR A 99 -19.50 12.14 2.26
CA THR A 99 -19.96 12.04 0.86
C THR A 99 -18.83 12.12 -0.15
N HIS A 100 -17.61 12.53 0.28
CA HIS A 100 -16.44 12.79 -0.57
C HIS A 100 -15.23 11.98 -0.12
N GLY A 101 -15.25 10.66 -0.36
CA GLY A 101 -14.13 9.76 -0.08
C GLY A 101 -13.05 9.80 -1.17
N ALA A 102 -13.37 9.30 -2.35
CA ALA A 102 -12.49 9.37 -3.53
C ALA A 102 -12.64 10.68 -4.31
N ASP A 103 -13.81 11.32 -4.23
CA ASP A 103 -14.13 12.61 -4.84
C ASP A 103 -13.73 13.77 -3.92
N ILE A 104 -12.44 13.92 -3.67
CA ILE A 104 -11.90 15.02 -2.85
C ILE A 104 -12.01 16.40 -3.51
N TYR A 105 -12.31 16.45 -4.83
CA TYR A 105 -12.58 17.71 -5.54
C TYR A 105 -13.77 18.46 -4.97
N SER A 106 -14.75 17.72 -4.47
CA SER A 106 -16.03 18.24 -3.99
C SER A 106 -16.02 18.53 -2.49
N THR A 107 -14.84 18.63 -1.83
CA THR A 107 -14.77 18.92 -0.39
C THR A 107 -15.62 20.14 -0.02
N GLU A 108 -16.41 20.00 1.05
CA GLU A 108 -17.35 21.01 1.56
C GLU A 108 -16.80 21.80 2.75
N THR A 109 -15.71 21.33 3.37
CA THR A 109 -15.03 22.06 4.46
C THR A 109 -14.53 23.42 3.97
N THR A 110 -14.86 24.48 4.69
CA THR A 110 -14.56 25.86 4.30
C THR A 110 -13.64 26.58 5.25
N LEU A 111 -12.87 27.53 4.73
CA LEU A 111 -12.08 28.50 5.47
C LEU A 111 -12.51 29.91 5.00
N THR A 112 -13.17 30.65 5.88
CA THR A 112 -13.76 31.96 5.58
C THR A 112 -12.97 33.07 6.26
N PRO A 113 -12.65 34.20 5.59
CA PRO A 113 -12.02 35.35 6.26
C PRO A 113 -12.89 35.90 7.40
N ALA A 114 -12.27 36.33 8.49
CA ALA A 114 -12.91 37.03 9.61
C ALA A 114 -12.45 38.49 9.68
N ASP A 115 -13.26 39.36 10.30
CA ASP A 115 -13.05 40.81 10.33
C ASP A 115 -11.74 41.25 11.03
N ASN A 116 -11.16 40.39 11.88
CA ASN A 116 -9.94 40.68 12.66
C ASN A 116 -8.63 40.20 11.97
N GLY A 117 -8.68 39.84 10.68
CA GLY A 117 -7.52 39.32 9.95
C GLY A 117 -7.18 37.85 10.28
N THR A 118 -8.09 37.15 10.92
CA THR A 118 -8.03 35.68 11.11
C THR A 118 -9.00 34.99 10.16
N TRP A 119 -9.15 33.68 10.31
CA TRP A 119 -10.01 32.83 9.51
C TRP A 119 -10.91 31.99 10.38
N VAL A 120 -12.02 31.56 9.84
CA VAL A 120 -12.96 30.65 10.51
C VAL A 120 -13.17 29.41 9.67
N ALA A 121 -12.92 28.24 10.25
CA ALA A 121 -13.13 26.97 9.59
C ALA A 121 -14.43 26.30 10.03
N ASN A 122 -15.20 25.82 9.04
CA ASN A 122 -16.44 25.08 9.24
C ASN A 122 -16.46 23.86 8.32
N GLY A 123 -16.97 22.73 8.84
CA GLY A 123 -17.12 21.51 8.06
C GLY A 123 -17.04 20.25 8.89
N GLU A 124 -17.28 19.12 8.24
CA GLU A 124 -17.25 17.80 8.88
C GLU A 124 -16.33 16.86 8.12
N LYS A 125 -15.38 16.24 8.84
CA LYS A 125 -14.46 15.25 8.30
C LYS A 125 -14.85 13.85 8.77
N TYR A 126 -14.68 12.87 7.88
CA TYR A 126 -15.12 11.50 8.10
C TYR A 126 -14.04 10.50 7.62
N TYR A 127 -13.89 9.39 8.31
CA TYR A 127 -12.80 8.42 8.14
C TYR A 127 -11.41 8.98 8.47
N ILE A 128 -11.31 9.74 9.57
CA ILE A 128 -10.04 10.37 9.98
C ILE A 128 -9.41 9.56 11.11
N GLY A 129 -8.37 8.80 10.79
CA GLY A 129 -7.58 8.10 11.79
C GLY A 129 -6.90 9.09 12.75
N ASN A 130 -6.65 8.68 13.98
CA ASN A 130 -6.03 9.48 15.07
C ASN A 130 -6.77 10.78 15.42
N GLY A 131 -7.89 11.11 14.79
CA GLY A 131 -8.58 12.39 15.01
C GLY A 131 -9.16 12.57 16.42
N ASN A 132 -9.10 11.51 17.26
CA ASN A 132 -9.43 11.57 18.68
C ASN A 132 -8.34 12.22 19.55
N GLU A 133 -7.07 12.22 19.10
CA GLU A 133 -5.93 12.68 19.93
C GLU A 133 -4.80 13.34 19.14
N ALA A 134 -4.96 13.58 17.86
CA ALA A 134 -3.92 14.21 17.05
C ALA A 134 -3.69 15.67 17.46
N GLU A 135 -2.46 15.99 17.89
CA GLU A 135 -2.07 17.36 18.26
C GLU A 135 -2.06 18.33 17.07
N MET A 136 -1.88 17.81 15.86
CA MET A 136 -2.06 18.55 14.61
C MET A 136 -2.83 17.67 13.63
N VAL A 137 -3.98 18.16 13.16
CA VAL A 137 -4.77 17.56 12.09
C VAL A 137 -4.60 18.43 10.85
N SER A 138 -3.87 17.94 9.84
CA SER A 138 -3.74 18.61 8.54
C SER A 138 -5.07 18.48 7.79
N THR A 139 -5.85 19.55 7.75
CA THR A 139 -7.22 19.57 7.25
C THR A 139 -7.30 20.26 5.88
N LEU A 140 -7.84 19.56 4.87
CA LEU A 140 -8.12 20.12 3.55
C LEU A 140 -9.48 20.80 3.55
N GLY A 141 -9.55 21.98 2.96
CA GLY A 141 -10.79 22.72 2.73
C GLY A 141 -10.70 23.62 1.50
N LYS A 142 -11.70 24.47 1.34
CA LYS A 142 -11.75 25.53 0.32
C LYS A 142 -11.86 26.89 0.97
N VAL A 143 -11.10 27.85 0.45
CA VAL A 143 -11.17 29.24 0.89
C VAL A 143 -12.45 29.90 0.35
N LYS A 144 -13.17 30.64 1.18
CA LYS A 144 -14.37 31.41 0.81
C LYS A 144 -14.06 32.92 0.82
N ASP A 145 -13.06 33.31 0.02
CA ASP A 145 -12.67 34.70 -0.22
C ASP A 145 -12.99 35.17 -1.65
N GLY A 146 -13.73 34.37 -2.42
CA GLY A 146 -14.05 34.58 -3.82
C GLY A 146 -13.19 33.76 -4.80
N THR A 147 -12.12 33.15 -4.37
CA THR A 147 -11.24 32.28 -5.20
C THR A 147 -11.71 30.83 -5.28
N ASP A 148 -12.34 30.31 -4.22
CA ASP A 148 -12.68 28.90 -4.02
C ASP A 148 -11.46 27.95 -4.11
N ASP A 149 -10.28 28.49 -3.81
CA ASP A 149 -9.01 27.76 -3.84
C ASP A 149 -8.94 26.69 -2.74
N TYR A 150 -8.25 25.58 -3.01
CA TYR A 150 -7.92 24.61 -1.97
C TYR A 150 -6.97 25.19 -0.94
N VAL A 151 -7.12 24.75 0.30
CA VAL A 151 -6.26 25.16 1.41
C VAL A 151 -6.01 24.01 2.35
N PHE A 152 -4.76 23.86 2.83
CA PHE A 152 -4.45 23.08 4.01
C PHE A 152 -4.22 23.99 5.20
N PHE A 153 -4.84 23.66 6.31
CA PHE A 153 -4.67 24.31 7.61
C PHE A 153 -4.62 23.28 8.72
N VAL A 154 -4.11 23.66 9.88
CA VAL A 154 -3.95 22.77 11.03
C VAL A 154 -5.03 23.04 12.07
N THR A 155 -5.67 21.98 12.54
CA THR A 155 -6.57 22.01 13.69
C THR A 155 -6.04 21.13 14.83
N ASN A 156 -6.54 21.33 16.04
CA ASN A 156 -6.17 20.57 17.23
C ASN A 156 -7.43 20.04 17.93
N TYR A 157 -7.43 18.76 18.28
CA TYR A 157 -8.60 18.09 18.88
C TYR A 157 -8.99 18.63 20.27
N LYS A 158 -8.07 19.30 20.98
CA LYS A 158 -8.32 19.90 22.31
C LYS A 158 -9.11 21.21 22.24
N HIS A 159 -9.21 21.83 21.06
CA HIS A 159 -9.90 23.09 20.93
C HIS A 159 -11.42 22.89 21.02
N LYS A 160 -12.13 23.76 21.77
CA LYS A 160 -13.58 23.67 22.01
C LYS A 160 -14.46 23.69 20.75
N ALA A 161 -13.96 24.26 19.66
CA ALA A 161 -14.63 24.33 18.35
C ALA A 161 -14.37 23.07 17.50
N TYR A 162 -13.59 22.10 17.99
CA TYR A 162 -13.41 20.78 17.41
C TYR A 162 -14.32 19.80 18.14
N GLU A 163 -15.35 19.33 17.47
CA GLU A 163 -16.28 18.34 18.02
C GLU A 163 -15.90 16.94 17.54
N LEU A 164 -15.37 16.10 18.44
CA LEU A 164 -15.19 14.68 18.17
C LEU A 164 -16.55 13.97 18.30
N LYS A 165 -17.15 13.57 17.18
CA LYS A 165 -18.50 12.96 17.18
C LYS A 165 -18.47 11.48 17.56
N LYS A 166 -17.65 10.66 16.89
CA LYS A 166 -17.58 9.21 17.15
C LYS A 166 -16.39 8.52 16.48
N ASN A 167 -16.07 7.31 16.93
CA ASN A 167 -15.33 6.32 16.13
C ASN A 167 -16.31 5.68 15.14
N VAL A 168 -15.98 5.67 13.84
CA VAL A 168 -16.89 5.24 12.77
C VAL A 168 -16.72 3.77 12.38
N ILE A 169 -15.66 3.11 12.86
CA ILE A 169 -15.39 1.70 12.55
C ILE A 169 -15.50 0.80 13.77
N SER A 170 -15.53 -0.49 13.52
CA SER A 170 -15.67 -1.51 14.54
C SER A 170 -14.40 -2.31 14.83
N HIS A 171 -13.28 -1.94 14.28
CA HIS A 171 -11.96 -2.57 14.45
C HIS A 171 -11.15 -1.96 15.60
N GLN A 172 -9.87 -2.31 15.72
CA GLN A 172 -9.01 -1.81 16.79
C GLN A 172 -8.59 -0.35 16.59
N GLU A 173 -8.50 0.09 15.35
CA GLU A 173 -8.11 1.45 14.98
C GLU A 173 -9.15 2.46 15.46
N TYR A 174 -8.69 3.67 15.76
CA TYR A 174 -9.60 4.79 15.97
C TYR A 174 -9.69 5.63 14.70
N VAL A 175 -10.86 5.57 14.07
CA VAL A 175 -11.18 6.32 12.86
C VAL A 175 -12.33 7.25 13.17
N SER A 176 -12.03 8.54 13.27
CA SER A 176 -12.96 9.54 13.75
C SER A 176 -13.87 10.11 12.67
N ASN A 177 -15.05 10.51 13.11
CA ASN A 177 -15.83 11.58 12.53
C ASN A 177 -15.73 12.79 13.47
N PHE A 178 -15.30 13.93 12.94
CA PHE A 178 -15.27 15.18 13.69
C PHE A 178 -15.85 16.36 12.87
N ALA A 179 -16.28 17.39 13.57
CA ALA A 179 -16.74 18.64 12.96
C ALA A 179 -15.99 19.86 13.52
N LEU A 180 -15.89 20.88 12.71
CA LEU A 180 -15.38 22.20 13.07
C LEU A 180 -16.56 23.18 13.09
N HIS A 181 -16.72 23.90 14.19
CA HIS A 181 -17.80 24.84 14.43
C HIS A 181 -17.20 26.22 14.72
N ASP A 182 -17.15 27.07 13.70
CA ASP A 182 -16.50 28.38 13.75
C ASP A 182 -15.08 28.29 14.36
N TYR A 183 -14.33 27.28 13.93
CA TYR A 183 -12.99 27.03 14.45
C TYR A 183 -12.04 28.15 14.00
N PRO A 184 -11.43 28.90 14.94
CA PRO A 184 -10.54 30.00 14.60
C PRO A 184 -9.21 29.48 14.07
N ILE A 185 -8.78 30.04 12.95
CA ILE A 185 -7.50 29.73 12.28
C ILE A 185 -6.71 31.03 12.11
N THR A 186 -5.46 31.04 12.53
CA THR A 186 -4.51 32.12 12.28
C THR A 186 -3.70 31.84 11.02
N GLU A 187 -3.03 32.86 10.46
CA GLU A 187 -2.12 32.66 9.30
C GLU A 187 -0.99 31.66 9.63
N ASP A 188 -0.53 31.59 10.87
CA ASP A 188 0.49 30.63 11.29
C ASP A 188 0.02 29.16 11.27
N GLU A 189 -1.29 28.93 11.20
CA GLU A 189 -1.90 27.59 11.11
C GLU A 189 -2.27 27.21 9.67
N ILE A 190 -2.15 28.13 8.71
CA ILE A 190 -2.32 27.83 7.29
C ILE A 190 -1.00 27.25 6.75
N LEU A 191 -1.08 26.05 6.21
CA LEU A 191 0.06 25.35 5.63
C LEU A 191 0.35 25.81 4.21
N MET A 192 -0.67 25.85 3.36
CA MET A 192 -0.57 26.23 1.95
C MET A 192 -1.93 26.45 1.32
N ARG A 193 -1.98 27.14 0.17
CA ARG A 193 -3.19 27.47 -0.60
C ARG A 193 -3.03 27.15 -2.09
N GLY A 194 -4.15 27.10 -2.82
CA GLY A 194 -4.23 26.96 -4.25
C GLY A 194 -3.74 25.60 -4.79
N PRO A 195 -3.14 25.57 -5.99
CA PRO A 195 -2.66 24.34 -6.61
C PRO A 195 -1.68 23.55 -5.75
N HIS A 196 -0.85 24.23 -4.95
CA HIS A 196 0.10 23.59 -4.05
C HIS A 196 -0.62 22.77 -2.95
N ALA A 197 -1.74 23.26 -2.41
CA ALA A 197 -2.54 22.50 -1.45
C ALA A 197 -3.12 21.23 -2.09
N TRP A 198 -3.62 21.34 -3.32
CA TRP A 198 -4.12 20.19 -4.07
C TRP A 198 -3.02 19.15 -4.34
N ASP A 199 -1.88 19.58 -4.88
CA ASP A 199 -0.77 18.67 -5.18
C ASP A 199 -0.23 18.02 -3.91
N SER A 200 -0.17 18.76 -2.79
CA SER A 200 0.23 18.22 -1.49
C SER A 200 -0.71 17.12 -0.98
N ALA A 201 -2.03 17.27 -1.19
CA ALA A 201 -2.99 16.22 -0.83
C ALA A 201 -2.67 14.90 -1.54
N LEU A 202 -2.50 14.95 -2.86
CA LEU A 202 -2.22 13.75 -3.67
C LEU A 202 -0.81 13.19 -3.44
N ASN A 203 0.19 14.04 -3.26
CA ASN A 203 1.56 13.63 -2.95
C ASN A 203 1.66 12.98 -1.56
N THR A 204 0.89 13.47 -0.56
CA THR A 204 0.76 12.83 0.75
C THR A 204 0.18 11.42 0.62
N VAL A 205 -0.91 11.27 -0.14
CA VAL A 205 -1.50 9.94 -0.42
C VAL A 205 -0.50 9.02 -1.13
N ASN A 206 0.38 9.58 -1.97
CA ASN A 206 1.40 8.80 -2.67
C ASN A 206 2.49 8.24 -1.72
N ILE A 207 2.85 9.01 -0.68
CA ILE A 207 3.74 8.55 0.40
C ILE A 207 3.02 7.45 1.21
N GLY A 208 1.77 7.69 1.60
CA GLY A 208 1.00 6.75 2.40
C GLY A 208 0.76 5.40 1.73
N LYS A 209 0.36 5.39 0.47
CA LYS A 209 0.12 4.17 -0.31
C LYS A 209 1.25 3.15 -0.20
N PHE A 210 2.47 3.62 -0.16
CA PHE A 210 3.65 2.79 -0.15
C PHE A 210 3.73 1.93 1.12
N ASN A 211 3.44 2.50 2.29
CA ASN A 211 3.55 1.80 3.58
C ASN A 211 2.39 0.82 3.87
N ILE A 212 1.31 0.84 3.10
CA ILE A 212 0.19 -0.09 3.26
C ILE A 212 0.61 -1.54 2.92
N GLY A 213 1.49 -1.70 1.93
CA GLY A 213 2.00 -3.02 1.52
C GLY A 213 2.68 -3.78 2.66
N PRO A 214 3.75 -3.23 3.27
CA PRO A 214 4.44 -3.88 4.39
C PRO A 214 3.53 -4.23 5.56
N ALA A 215 2.59 -3.34 5.91
CA ALA A 215 1.63 -3.64 6.97
C ALA A 215 0.74 -4.85 6.65
N SER A 216 0.26 -4.92 5.40
CA SER A 216 -0.54 -6.07 4.96
C SER A 216 0.26 -7.38 5.02
N ILE A 217 1.56 -7.34 4.69
CA ILE A 217 2.47 -8.47 4.81
C ILE A 217 2.58 -8.89 6.29
N GLY A 218 2.81 -7.95 7.21
CA GLY A 218 2.95 -8.24 8.64
C GLY A 218 1.75 -8.97 9.22
N VAL A 219 0.52 -8.54 8.90
CA VAL A 219 -0.72 -9.21 9.36
C VAL A 219 -0.77 -10.67 8.92
N VAL A 220 -0.52 -10.93 7.63
CA VAL A 220 -0.68 -12.30 7.11
C VAL A 220 0.53 -13.19 7.38
N GLU A 221 1.69 -12.63 7.65
CA GLU A 221 2.85 -13.37 8.15
C GLU A 221 2.61 -13.90 9.56
N HIS A 222 2.02 -13.11 10.45
CA HIS A 222 1.57 -13.58 11.76
C HIS A 222 0.63 -14.78 11.62
N CYS A 223 -0.42 -14.62 10.79
CA CYS A 223 -1.35 -15.70 10.52
C CYS A 223 -0.66 -16.94 9.96
N PHE A 224 0.36 -16.76 9.11
CA PHE A 224 1.10 -17.87 8.52
C PHE A 224 1.86 -18.68 9.60
N TYR A 225 2.58 -18.00 10.48
CA TYR A 225 3.35 -18.67 11.54
C TYR A 225 2.45 -19.40 12.54
N GLU A 226 1.34 -18.80 12.94
CA GLU A 226 0.35 -19.48 13.78
C GLU A 226 -0.25 -20.71 13.07
N ALA A 227 -0.63 -20.57 11.80
CA ALA A 227 -1.28 -21.62 11.04
C ALA A 227 -0.35 -22.82 10.81
N ILE A 228 0.91 -22.59 10.39
CA ILE A 228 1.86 -23.67 10.13
C ILE A 228 2.22 -24.42 11.42
N THR A 229 2.40 -23.69 12.53
CA THR A 229 2.67 -24.28 13.84
C THR A 229 1.48 -25.12 14.31
N HIS A 230 0.25 -24.60 14.21
CA HIS A 230 -0.95 -25.34 14.58
C HIS A 230 -1.11 -26.62 13.74
N ALA A 231 -1.03 -26.51 12.41
CA ALA A 231 -1.25 -27.63 11.50
C ALA A 231 -0.17 -28.72 11.61
N SER A 232 1.09 -28.32 11.85
CA SER A 232 2.22 -29.25 12.00
C SER A 232 2.13 -30.10 13.28
N ASN A 233 1.44 -29.61 14.30
CA ASN A 233 1.28 -30.27 15.61
C ASN A 233 -0.08 -30.93 15.82
N ARG A 234 -0.99 -30.80 14.85
CA ARG A 234 -2.32 -31.39 14.91
C ARG A 234 -2.38 -32.70 14.15
N ILE A 235 -2.95 -33.74 14.80
CA ILE A 235 -3.16 -35.06 14.20
C ILE A 235 -4.64 -35.22 13.84
N LEU A 236 -4.94 -35.52 12.58
CA LEU A 236 -6.27 -35.90 12.10
C LEU A 236 -6.16 -37.17 11.26
N TYR A 237 -7.05 -38.11 11.45
CA TYR A 237 -7.05 -39.38 10.72
C TYR A 237 -5.72 -40.16 10.81
N GLY A 238 -4.97 -40.01 11.93
CA GLY A 238 -3.70 -40.66 12.15
C GLY A 238 -2.48 -40.05 11.47
N MET A 239 -2.63 -38.88 10.82
CA MET A 239 -1.51 -38.16 10.18
C MET A 239 -1.49 -36.68 10.60
N LYS A 240 -0.35 -36.03 10.45
CA LYS A 240 -0.25 -34.58 10.65
C LYS A 240 -1.11 -33.86 9.60
N VAL A 241 -1.75 -32.75 9.99
CA VAL A 241 -2.55 -31.95 9.06
C VAL A 241 -1.72 -31.44 7.88
N THR A 242 -0.44 -31.12 8.11
CA THR A 242 0.52 -30.74 7.07
C THR A 242 0.91 -31.86 6.09
N ASP A 243 0.58 -33.13 6.41
CA ASP A 243 0.84 -34.24 5.49
C ASP A 243 -0.29 -34.40 4.45
N MET A 244 -1.41 -33.70 4.63
CA MET A 244 -2.52 -33.69 3.68
C MET A 244 -2.17 -32.85 2.45
N PRO A 245 -2.25 -33.39 1.22
CA PRO A 245 -1.75 -32.70 0.01
C PRO A 245 -2.40 -31.33 -0.23
N HIS A 246 -3.71 -31.18 0.02
CA HIS A 246 -4.42 -29.90 -0.17
C HIS A 246 -4.01 -28.86 0.88
N VAL A 247 -3.72 -29.25 2.11
CA VAL A 247 -3.22 -28.37 3.17
C VAL A 247 -1.81 -27.88 2.83
N ARG A 248 -0.93 -28.83 2.43
CA ARG A 248 0.42 -28.48 1.98
C ARG A 248 0.38 -27.50 0.82
N LYS A 249 -0.55 -27.69 -0.13
CA LYS A 249 -0.74 -26.77 -1.27
C LYS A 249 -1.14 -25.37 -0.81
N ASN A 250 -2.05 -25.26 0.15
CA ASN A 250 -2.46 -23.95 0.68
C ASN A 250 -1.29 -23.22 1.35
N PHE A 251 -0.48 -23.92 2.14
CA PHE A 251 0.72 -23.33 2.74
C PHE A 251 1.75 -22.91 1.71
N MET A 252 2.00 -23.72 0.69
CA MET A 252 2.94 -23.38 -0.37
C MET A 252 2.48 -22.14 -1.15
N ASP A 253 1.22 -22.10 -1.59
CA ASP A 253 0.66 -20.93 -2.30
C ASP A 253 0.70 -19.68 -1.40
N ALA A 254 0.39 -19.79 -0.11
CA ALA A 254 0.44 -18.69 0.83
C ALA A 254 1.89 -18.19 1.06
N TRP A 255 2.83 -19.09 1.29
CA TRP A 255 4.24 -18.73 1.54
C TRP A 255 4.89 -18.09 0.30
N LEU A 256 4.67 -18.66 -0.89
CA LEU A 256 5.21 -18.11 -2.13
C LEU A 256 4.67 -16.70 -2.40
N ARG A 257 3.39 -16.44 -2.09
CA ARG A 257 2.81 -15.09 -2.18
C ARG A 257 3.45 -14.13 -1.16
N LEU A 258 3.72 -14.57 0.07
CA LEU A 258 4.45 -13.78 1.06
C LEU A 258 5.85 -13.41 0.58
N VAL A 259 6.63 -14.37 0.07
CA VAL A 259 7.96 -14.11 -0.48
C VAL A 259 7.89 -13.13 -1.65
N ALA A 260 6.97 -13.34 -2.58
CA ALA A 260 6.79 -12.46 -3.73
C ALA A 260 6.44 -11.02 -3.32
N MET A 261 5.55 -10.85 -2.33
CA MET A 261 5.18 -9.54 -1.78
C MET A 261 6.40 -8.84 -1.15
N LYS A 262 7.20 -9.55 -0.36
CA LYS A 262 8.42 -8.99 0.26
C LYS A 262 9.45 -8.57 -0.78
N LEU A 263 9.70 -9.39 -1.80
CA LEU A 263 10.61 -9.06 -2.90
C LEU A 263 10.13 -7.81 -3.66
N TYR A 264 8.86 -7.77 -4.02
CA TYR A 264 8.27 -6.61 -4.69
C TYR A 264 8.41 -5.34 -3.84
N GLN A 265 8.05 -5.42 -2.55
CA GLN A 265 8.05 -4.27 -1.65
C GLN A 265 9.46 -3.71 -1.45
N ARG A 266 10.47 -4.57 -1.25
CA ARG A 266 11.86 -4.14 -1.12
C ARG A 266 12.34 -3.43 -2.39
N ARG A 267 12.05 -3.98 -3.57
CA ARG A 267 12.47 -3.37 -4.83
C ARG A 267 11.78 -2.03 -5.10
N SER A 268 10.48 -1.94 -4.81
CA SER A 268 9.75 -0.67 -4.95
C SER A 268 10.25 0.41 -3.97
N THR A 269 10.76 0.01 -2.80
CA THR A 269 11.42 0.92 -1.85
C THR A 269 12.64 1.58 -2.47
N ASP A 270 13.51 0.82 -3.14
CA ASP A 270 14.70 1.37 -3.81
C ASP A 270 14.32 2.43 -4.86
N TYR A 271 13.31 2.16 -5.67
CA TYR A 271 12.82 3.12 -6.65
C TYR A 271 12.23 4.37 -6.02
N PHE A 272 11.55 4.24 -4.90
CA PHE A 272 10.96 5.38 -4.22
C PHE A 272 12.02 6.25 -3.54
N ARG A 273 13.03 5.64 -2.91
CA ARG A 273 14.17 6.35 -2.28
C ARG A 273 15.06 7.07 -3.29
N ASN A 274 15.20 6.53 -4.50
CA ASN A 274 16.01 7.11 -5.57
C ASN A 274 15.21 8.02 -6.52
N ALA A 275 13.91 8.26 -6.22
CA ALA A 275 13.06 9.13 -7.00
C ALA A 275 13.61 10.57 -7.07
N ASN A 276 13.44 11.19 -8.23
CA ASN A 276 13.81 12.58 -8.49
C ASN A 276 13.00 13.12 -9.68
N ASP A 277 13.19 14.39 -10.04
CA ASP A 277 12.45 15.04 -11.13
C ASP A 277 12.57 14.33 -12.49
N LYS A 278 13.66 13.62 -12.73
CA LYS A 278 13.93 12.88 -13.98
C LYS A 278 13.53 11.42 -13.91
N ASP A 279 13.42 10.86 -12.69
CA ASP A 279 13.02 9.47 -12.48
C ASP A 279 11.80 9.39 -11.54
N ARG A 280 10.64 9.29 -12.16
CA ARG A 280 9.35 9.21 -11.47
C ARG A 280 8.68 7.85 -11.62
N ARG A 281 9.44 6.77 -11.89
CA ARG A 281 8.91 5.40 -12.06
C ARG A 281 8.15 4.89 -10.83
N TYR A 282 8.48 5.37 -9.63
CA TYR A 282 7.75 5.07 -8.39
C TYR A 282 6.24 5.36 -8.48
N LEU A 283 5.81 6.26 -9.37
CA LEU A 283 4.39 6.58 -9.58
C LEU A 283 3.59 5.39 -10.15
N LEU A 284 4.26 4.42 -10.79
CA LEU A 284 3.66 3.13 -11.15
C LEU A 284 3.80 2.13 -10.00
N TYR A 285 4.95 2.08 -9.34
CA TYR A 285 5.26 1.02 -8.39
C TYR A 285 4.52 1.17 -7.05
N ASN A 286 4.34 2.40 -6.54
CA ASN A 286 3.61 2.64 -5.29
C ASN A 286 2.12 2.26 -5.38
N PRO A 287 1.34 2.68 -6.40
CA PRO A 287 -0.02 2.19 -6.58
C PRO A 287 -0.09 0.67 -6.78
N THR A 288 0.89 0.08 -7.47
CA THR A 288 0.95 -1.38 -7.65
C THR A 288 1.23 -2.09 -6.32
N SER A 289 2.14 -1.56 -5.48
CA SER A 289 2.32 -2.05 -4.10
C SER A 289 0.99 -2.04 -3.35
N LYS A 290 0.34 -0.88 -3.30
CA LYS A 290 -0.93 -0.72 -2.60
C LYS A 290 -2.00 -1.70 -3.07
N MET A 291 -2.23 -1.81 -4.38
CA MET A 291 -3.30 -2.66 -4.89
C MET A 291 -2.94 -4.15 -4.91
N LYS A 292 -1.74 -4.51 -5.40
CA LYS A 292 -1.37 -5.91 -5.62
C LYS A 292 -0.97 -6.59 -4.32
N VAL A 293 -0.15 -5.97 -3.48
CA VAL A 293 0.30 -6.55 -2.22
C VAL A 293 -0.87 -6.72 -1.25
N THR A 294 -1.77 -5.74 -1.15
CA THR A 294 -2.94 -5.87 -0.25
C THR A 294 -3.91 -6.94 -0.70
N LEU A 295 -4.15 -7.12 -2.02
CA LEU A 295 -5.00 -8.20 -2.53
C LEU A 295 -4.34 -9.57 -2.34
N GLN A 296 -3.03 -9.69 -2.57
CA GLN A 296 -2.29 -10.92 -2.30
C GLN A 296 -2.34 -11.29 -0.82
N SER A 297 -2.33 -10.30 0.08
CA SER A 297 -2.48 -10.53 1.52
C SER A 297 -3.88 -11.06 1.87
N GLU A 298 -4.93 -10.54 1.24
CA GLU A 298 -6.29 -11.12 1.37
C GLU A 298 -6.32 -12.58 0.88
N ASP A 299 -5.65 -12.88 -0.26
CA ASP A 299 -5.55 -14.24 -0.80
C ASP A 299 -4.79 -15.17 0.18
N VAL A 300 -3.67 -14.71 0.75
CA VAL A 300 -2.91 -15.46 1.76
C VAL A 300 -3.78 -15.80 2.96
N LEU A 301 -4.48 -14.82 3.53
CA LEU A 301 -5.38 -15.08 4.67
C LEU A 301 -6.44 -16.11 4.32
N ASN A 302 -7.07 -16.01 3.16
CA ASN A 302 -8.10 -16.95 2.74
C ASN A 302 -7.55 -18.39 2.62
N LEU A 303 -6.36 -18.57 2.06
CA LEU A 303 -5.67 -19.88 1.98
C LEU A 303 -5.41 -20.47 3.38
N LEU A 304 -4.94 -19.64 4.31
CA LEU A 304 -4.66 -20.05 5.68
C LEU A 304 -5.95 -20.33 6.46
N TRP A 305 -7.02 -19.59 6.19
CA TRP A 305 -8.31 -19.81 6.84
C TRP A 305 -8.89 -21.19 6.54
N GLU A 306 -8.72 -21.69 5.31
CA GLU A 306 -9.13 -23.05 4.95
C GLU A 306 -8.40 -24.12 5.80
N VAL A 307 -7.19 -23.83 6.27
CA VAL A 307 -6.42 -24.73 7.14
C VAL A 307 -6.84 -24.62 8.61
N ILE A 308 -7.01 -23.40 9.10
CA ILE A 308 -7.40 -23.10 10.49
C ILE A 308 -8.87 -23.46 10.76
N ALA A 309 -9.72 -23.32 9.75
CA ALA A 309 -11.14 -23.65 9.78
C ALA A 309 -11.89 -22.95 10.94
N ALA A 310 -12.71 -23.69 11.70
CA ALA A 310 -13.54 -23.14 12.76
C ALA A 310 -12.76 -22.42 13.88
N LYS A 311 -11.50 -22.82 14.14
CA LYS A 311 -10.66 -22.17 15.15
C LYS A 311 -10.43 -20.70 14.86
N GLY A 312 -10.39 -20.29 13.59
CA GLY A 312 -10.26 -18.89 13.19
C GLY A 312 -11.43 -17.99 13.61
N PHE A 313 -12.57 -18.54 14.02
CA PHE A 313 -13.72 -17.79 14.55
C PHE A 313 -13.68 -17.58 16.07
N GLU A 314 -12.75 -18.22 16.76
CA GLU A 314 -12.62 -18.04 18.21
C GLU A 314 -12.17 -16.60 18.49
N LYS A 315 -12.91 -15.91 19.39
CA LYS A 315 -12.74 -14.46 19.65
C LYS A 315 -11.37 -14.06 20.21
N ASP A 316 -10.64 -15.03 20.77
CA ASP A 316 -9.35 -14.84 21.41
C ASP A 316 -8.18 -15.21 20.47
N THR A 317 -8.46 -15.58 19.20
CA THR A 317 -7.43 -15.83 18.18
C THR A 317 -7.07 -14.58 17.39
N TYR A 318 -5.83 -14.50 16.94
CA TYR A 318 -5.39 -13.44 16.02
C TYR A 318 -6.15 -13.49 14.69
N PHE A 319 -6.46 -14.70 14.18
CA PHE A 319 -7.22 -14.89 12.95
C PHE A 319 -8.56 -14.18 12.92
N HIS A 320 -9.31 -14.22 14.04
CA HIS A 320 -10.60 -13.52 14.15
C HIS A 320 -10.46 -12.01 13.90
N MET A 321 -9.41 -11.41 14.44
CA MET A 321 -9.08 -9.99 14.24
C MET A 321 -8.56 -9.75 12.82
N ALA A 322 -7.57 -10.51 12.39
CA ALA A 322 -6.90 -10.36 11.09
C ALA A 322 -7.88 -10.47 9.91
N ALA A 323 -8.90 -11.34 10.00
CA ALA A 323 -9.91 -11.50 8.95
C ALA A 323 -10.71 -10.23 8.65
N ALA A 324 -10.96 -9.43 9.68
CA ALA A 324 -11.60 -8.13 9.53
C ALA A 324 -10.58 -7.06 9.08
N ASP A 325 -9.43 -7.01 9.75
CA ASP A 325 -8.43 -5.98 9.58
C ASP A 325 -7.81 -6.00 8.18
N ILE A 326 -7.48 -7.20 7.64
CA ILE A 326 -6.85 -7.32 6.31
C ILE A 326 -7.73 -6.79 5.16
N ARG A 327 -9.03 -6.66 5.37
CA ARG A 327 -9.95 -6.08 4.38
C ARG A 327 -9.83 -4.56 4.27
N GLY A 328 -9.29 -3.88 5.29
CA GLY A 328 -9.10 -2.44 5.32
C GLY A 328 -8.06 -1.95 4.32
N PRO A 329 -6.81 -2.43 4.35
CA PRO A 329 -5.69 -1.96 3.53
C PRO A 329 -6.01 -1.81 2.04
N SER A 330 -6.74 -2.73 1.43
CA SER A 330 -7.11 -2.67 0.01
C SER A 330 -8.13 -1.56 -0.31
N LYS A 331 -8.80 -0.98 0.69
CA LYS A 331 -9.82 0.08 0.56
C LYS A 331 -9.32 1.47 0.96
N LEU A 332 -8.25 1.54 1.77
CA LEU A 332 -7.66 2.81 2.21
C LEU A 332 -6.92 3.53 1.07
N GLU A 333 -6.80 4.86 1.15
CA GLU A 333 -5.99 5.70 0.24
C GLU A 333 -6.25 5.45 -1.25
N GLY A 334 -7.51 5.40 -1.61
CA GLY A 334 -8.02 4.98 -2.91
C GLY A 334 -8.21 3.46 -2.98
N THR A 335 -9.38 3.03 -3.46
CA THR A 335 -9.67 1.60 -3.63
C THR A 335 -8.72 0.94 -4.63
N VAL A 336 -8.71 -0.39 -4.68
CA VAL A 336 -8.01 -1.15 -5.72
C VAL A 336 -8.37 -0.64 -7.10
N HIS A 337 -9.65 -0.45 -7.39
CA HIS A 337 -10.14 0.02 -8.70
C HIS A 337 -9.56 1.39 -9.08
N VAL A 338 -9.49 2.35 -8.15
CA VAL A 338 -8.89 3.67 -8.38
C VAL A 338 -7.41 3.53 -8.75
N ASN A 339 -6.68 2.66 -8.04
CA ASN A 339 -5.25 2.45 -8.30
C ASN A 339 -5.02 1.69 -9.61
N VAL A 340 -5.86 0.72 -9.97
CA VAL A 340 -5.81 0.05 -11.29
C VAL A 340 -6.01 1.06 -12.43
N GLN A 341 -7.01 1.94 -12.31
CA GLN A 341 -7.24 2.99 -13.33
C GLN A 341 -6.06 3.98 -13.38
N LEU A 342 -5.40 4.25 -12.26
CA LEU A 342 -4.21 5.10 -12.23
C LEU A 342 -3.05 4.45 -13.00
N ILE A 343 -2.70 3.19 -12.70
CA ILE A 343 -1.55 2.52 -13.33
C ILE A 343 -1.76 2.28 -14.83
N ARG A 344 -2.98 2.09 -15.29
CA ARG A 344 -3.28 1.94 -16.74
C ARG A 344 -2.77 3.10 -17.58
N LYS A 345 -2.69 4.31 -17.02
CA LYS A 345 -2.15 5.50 -17.71
C LYS A 345 -0.68 5.33 -18.12
N PHE A 346 0.04 4.45 -17.45
CA PHE A 346 1.46 4.18 -17.71
C PHE A 346 1.68 3.04 -18.71
N MET A 347 0.68 2.19 -18.97
CA MET A 347 0.79 0.95 -19.73
C MET A 347 1.38 1.16 -21.13
N LYS A 348 0.97 2.24 -21.82
CA LYS A 348 1.49 2.56 -23.16
C LYS A 348 3.00 2.82 -23.14
N ASN A 349 3.47 3.67 -22.22
CA ASN A 349 4.89 3.99 -22.13
C ASN A 349 5.72 2.81 -21.62
N TYR A 350 5.18 2.01 -20.72
CA TYR A 350 5.84 0.81 -20.23
C TYR A 350 6.07 -0.24 -21.32
N PHE A 351 5.05 -0.55 -22.11
CA PHE A 351 5.15 -1.62 -23.12
C PHE A 351 5.75 -1.19 -24.45
N PHE A 352 5.51 0.05 -24.87
CA PHE A 352 5.77 0.45 -26.27
C PHE A 352 6.77 1.59 -26.42
N ASN A 353 7.05 2.34 -25.36
CA ASN A 353 7.94 3.51 -25.42
C ASN A 353 9.01 3.46 -24.32
N PRO A 354 9.80 2.37 -24.21
CA PRO A 354 10.85 2.30 -23.19
C PRO A 354 11.96 3.31 -23.46
N VAL A 355 12.54 3.82 -22.38
CA VAL A 355 13.70 4.72 -22.43
C VAL A 355 14.84 4.16 -21.58
N SER A 356 16.04 4.66 -21.81
CA SER A 356 17.20 4.27 -20.99
C SER A 356 17.19 5.02 -19.67
N TYR A 357 17.34 4.25 -18.57
CA TYR A 357 17.57 4.76 -17.23
C TYR A 357 18.86 4.17 -16.66
N ALA A 358 19.52 4.93 -15.79
CA ALA A 358 20.56 4.34 -14.96
C ALA A 358 19.96 3.24 -14.07
N PRO A 359 20.66 2.11 -13.86
CA PRO A 359 20.21 1.09 -12.92
C PRO A 359 20.04 1.68 -11.51
N VAL A 360 18.95 1.34 -10.85
CA VAL A 360 18.73 1.65 -9.44
C VAL A 360 19.29 0.49 -8.62
N ALA A 361 20.36 0.77 -7.87
CA ALA A 361 20.92 -0.20 -6.93
C ALA A 361 20.09 -0.25 -5.63
N PRO A 362 20.13 -1.35 -4.85
CA PRO A 362 19.64 -1.36 -3.48
C PRO A 362 20.31 -0.26 -2.65
N ASP A 363 19.52 0.51 -1.91
CA ASP A 363 20.01 1.63 -1.12
C ASP A 363 19.57 1.50 0.35
N PHE A 364 20.50 1.07 1.18
CA PHE A 364 20.35 0.94 2.64
C PHE A 364 21.01 2.08 3.41
N SER A 365 21.45 3.14 2.74
CA SER A 365 22.08 4.27 3.40
C SER A 365 21.12 5.01 4.32
N ALA A 366 21.60 5.39 5.51
CA ALA A 366 20.84 6.22 6.43
C ALA A 366 20.79 7.66 5.90
N LYS A 367 19.64 8.07 5.34
CA LYS A 367 19.45 9.41 4.76
C LYS A 367 18.01 9.87 4.87
N ASP A 368 17.80 11.17 4.73
CA ASP A 368 16.46 11.73 4.48
C ASP A 368 16.09 11.56 3.01
N ASP A 369 14.87 11.07 2.76
CA ASP A 369 14.31 10.97 1.41
C ASP A 369 13.46 12.23 1.09
N LEU A 370 14.11 13.42 1.12
CA LEU A 370 13.42 14.72 1.06
C LEU A 370 12.70 15.01 -0.27
N PHE A 371 13.03 14.30 -1.35
CA PHE A 371 12.31 14.42 -2.61
C PHE A 371 10.81 14.12 -2.43
N LEU A 372 10.46 13.26 -1.48
CA LEU A 372 9.06 12.90 -1.20
C LEU A 372 8.19 14.11 -0.81
N PHE A 373 8.80 15.14 -0.26
CA PHE A 373 8.14 16.41 0.08
C PHE A 373 8.23 17.46 -1.03
N ASN A 374 8.85 17.10 -2.18
CA ASN A 374 9.05 17.96 -3.35
C ASN A 374 8.70 17.23 -4.65
N GLN A 375 7.68 16.35 -4.65
CA GLN A 375 7.30 15.53 -5.80
C GLN A 375 6.77 16.32 -7.00
N GLY A 376 6.48 17.61 -6.80
CA GLY A 376 5.97 18.50 -7.85
C GLY A 376 4.50 18.25 -8.21
N PRO A 377 4.04 18.80 -9.36
CA PRO A 377 2.66 18.72 -9.78
C PRO A 377 2.18 17.28 -10.04
N THR A 378 0.94 17.00 -9.65
CA THR A 378 0.27 15.71 -9.83
C THR A 378 -0.42 15.56 -11.19
N LYS A 379 -0.31 16.57 -12.06
CA LYS A 379 -0.78 16.56 -13.45
C LYS A 379 0.27 15.95 -14.39
N GLY A 380 -0.16 15.49 -15.58
CA GLY A 380 0.77 15.04 -16.63
C GLY A 380 1.37 13.65 -16.41
N LEU A 381 0.74 12.78 -15.62
CA LEU A 381 1.23 11.42 -15.34
C LEU A 381 1.47 10.57 -16.60
N GLY A 382 0.75 10.79 -17.69
CA GLY A 382 0.96 10.08 -18.96
C GLY A 382 2.33 10.33 -19.61
N SER A 383 3.12 11.31 -19.14
CA SER A 383 4.48 11.58 -19.63
C SER A 383 5.56 10.76 -18.90
N VAL A 384 5.22 10.07 -17.81
CA VAL A 384 6.18 9.24 -17.07
C VAL A 384 6.69 8.11 -17.95
N GLN A 385 8.01 7.97 -18.02
CA GLN A 385 8.70 6.98 -18.84
C GLN A 385 9.19 5.82 -17.97
N PHE A 386 9.46 4.67 -18.61
CA PHE A 386 9.94 3.45 -17.96
C PHE A 386 11.10 2.86 -18.75
N HIS A 387 11.98 2.14 -18.05
CA HIS A 387 13.01 1.34 -18.70
C HIS A 387 12.40 0.07 -19.32
N ASP A 388 13.11 -0.53 -20.27
CA ASP A 388 12.65 -1.78 -20.89
C ASP A 388 12.61 -2.91 -19.83
N TYR A 389 11.45 -3.52 -19.69
CA TYR A 389 11.23 -4.64 -18.78
C TYR A 389 11.81 -5.97 -19.30
N LYS A 390 11.98 -6.10 -20.63
CA LYS A 390 12.37 -7.36 -21.28
C LYS A 390 13.69 -7.92 -20.79
N PRO A 391 14.78 -7.14 -20.63
CA PRO A 391 16.06 -7.68 -20.18
C PRO A 391 15.96 -8.40 -18.83
N VAL A 392 15.08 -7.92 -17.92
CA VAL A 392 14.87 -8.52 -16.60
C VAL A 392 14.26 -9.92 -16.75
N PHE A 393 13.21 -10.04 -17.56
CA PHE A 393 12.58 -11.33 -17.82
C PHE A 393 13.50 -12.28 -18.61
N GLU A 394 14.26 -11.79 -19.58
CA GLU A 394 15.24 -12.58 -20.34
C GLU A 394 16.31 -13.17 -19.42
N ALA A 395 16.78 -12.44 -18.44
CA ALA A 395 17.74 -12.95 -17.45
C ALA A 395 17.15 -14.10 -16.61
N GLY A 396 15.83 -14.10 -16.39
CA GLY A 396 15.11 -15.17 -15.69
C GLY A 396 14.64 -16.33 -16.58
N ARG A 397 14.81 -16.26 -17.91
CA ARG A 397 14.26 -17.21 -18.91
C ARG A 397 14.70 -18.66 -18.71
N LYS A 398 15.83 -18.88 -18.03
CA LYS A 398 16.27 -20.25 -17.65
C LYS A 398 15.27 -21.00 -16.77
N LEU A 399 14.38 -20.30 -16.09
CA LEU A 399 13.33 -20.86 -15.24
C LEU A 399 12.08 -21.15 -16.08
N PRO A 400 11.59 -22.40 -16.11
CA PRO A 400 10.49 -22.79 -16.99
C PRO A 400 9.23 -21.92 -16.88
N ASN A 401 8.82 -21.58 -15.65
CA ASN A 401 7.62 -20.77 -15.44
C ASN A 401 7.84 -19.27 -15.75
N VAL A 402 9.06 -18.77 -15.71
CA VAL A 402 9.39 -17.42 -16.20
C VAL A 402 9.28 -17.39 -17.74
N GLU A 403 9.83 -18.40 -18.44
CA GLU A 403 9.68 -18.52 -19.90
C GLU A 403 8.19 -18.61 -20.32
N ILE A 404 7.41 -19.39 -19.58
CA ILE A 404 5.96 -19.51 -19.80
C ILE A 404 5.26 -18.16 -19.60
N PHE A 405 5.63 -17.41 -18.54
CA PHE A 405 5.05 -16.11 -18.27
C PHE A 405 5.44 -15.07 -19.33
N ILE A 406 6.67 -15.10 -19.85
CA ILE A 406 7.10 -14.27 -20.99
C ILE A 406 6.18 -14.48 -22.21
N ARG A 407 5.79 -15.73 -22.48
CA ARG A 407 4.85 -16.03 -23.57
C ARG A 407 3.49 -15.39 -23.33
N GLN A 408 2.94 -15.46 -22.11
CA GLN A 408 1.69 -14.78 -21.76
C GLN A 408 1.80 -13.26 -21.92
N ILE A 409 2.91 -12.65 -21.47
CA ILE A 409 3.16 -11.20 -21.65
C ILE A 409 3.16 -10.82 -23.13
N ASN A 410 3.83 -11.62 -23.99
CA ASN A 410 3.91 -11.33 -25.41
C ASN A 410 2.53 -11.39 -26.09
N ILE A 411 1.70 -12.38 -25.75
CA ILE A 411 0.32 -12.49 -26.27
C ILE A 411 -0.52 -11.30 -25.78
N PHE A 412 -0.40 -10.92 -24.50
CA PHE A 412 -1.11 -9.76 -23.95
C PHE A 412 -0.70 -8.46 -24.64
N LYS A 413 0.60 -8.26 -24.84
CA LYS A 413 1.11 -7.09 -25.56
C LYS A 413 0.60 -7.04 -26.98
N GLU A 414 0.59 -8.18 -27.69
CA GLU A 414 0.06 -8.28 -29.04
C GLU A 414 -1.44 -7.98 -29.10
N MET A 415 -2.22 -8.45 -28.12
CA MET A 415 -3.64 -8.10 -27.98
C MET A 415 -3.82 -6.57 -27.84
N LEU A 416 -3.02 -5.92 -27.00
CA LEU A 416 -3.09 -4.46 -26.81
C LEU A 416 -2.75 -3.69 -28.09
N GLU A 417 -1.84 -4.21 -28.90
CA GLU A 417 -1.38 -3.59 -30.15
C GLU A 417 -2.35 -3.81 -31.32
N LYS A 418 -2.87 -5.03 -31.51
CA LYS A 418 -3.65 -5.42 -32.68
C LYS A 418 -5.16 -5.44 -32.43
N ALA A 419 -5.58 -5.70 -31.20
CA ALA A 419 -6.97 -5.84 -30.77
C ALA A 419 -7.24 -5.00 -29.49
N GLY A 420 -6.64 -3.82 -29.40
CA GLY A 420 -6.78 -2.93 -28.25
C GLY A 420 -8.24 -2.52 -27.99
N PRO A 421 -8.55 -1.98 -26.79
CA PRO A 421 -9.88 -1.56 -26.44
C PRO A 421 -10.38 -0.43 -27.36
N ASP A 422 -11.65 -0.47 -27.72
CA ASP A 422 -12.31 0.70 -28.25
C ASP A 422 -12.68 1.68 -27.12
N LYS A 423 -13.18 2.87 -27.50
CA LYS A 423 -13.52 3.93 -26.52
C LYS A 423 -14.54 3.47 -25.48
N ALA A 424 -15.53 2.65 -25.88
CA ALA A 424 -16.55 2.17 -24.96
C ALA A 424 -15.95 1.18 -23.94
N GLN A 425 -15.13 0.25 -24.40
CA GLN A 425 -14.41 -0.70 -23.54
C GLN A 425 -13.43 0.01 -22.59
N ASP A 426 -12.72 1.03 -23.08
CA ASP A 426 -11.75 1.78 -22.28
C ASP A 426 -12.42 2.59 -21.15
N LEU A 427 -13.65 3.04 -21.38
CA LEU A 427 -14.47 3.74 -20.39
C LEU A 427 -15.27 2.80 -19.48
N ASP A 428 -15.40 1.51 -19.84
CA ASP A 428 -16.08 0.51 -19.01
C ASP A 428 -15.15 -0.06 -17.94
N PRO A 429 -15.36 0.25 -16.65
CA PRO A 429 -14.54 -0.31 -15.58
C PRO A 429 -14.54 -1.84 -15.56
N SER A 430 -15.66 -2.48 -15.90
CA SER A 430 -15.77 -3.95 -15.90
C SER A 430 -14.77 -4.58 -16.86
N TRP A 431 -14.56 -3.97 -18.04
CA TRP A 431 -13.61 -4.45 -19.04
C TRP A 431 -12.18 -3.95 -18.75
N SER A 432 -12.04 -2.72 -18.31
CA SER A 432 -10.74 -2.08 -18.18
C SER A 432 -9.96 -2.50 -16.92
N LEU A 433 -10.65 -2.90 -15.84
CA LEU A 433 -10.00 -3.34 -14.60
C LEU A 433 -9.20 -4.65 -14.78
N PRO A 434 -9.73 -5.75 -15.36
CA PRO A 434 -8.93 -6.95 -15.58
C PRO A 434 -7.70 -6.72 -16.48
N VAL A 435 -7.79 -5.83 -17.44
CA VAL A 435 -6.62 -5.41 -18.26
C VAL A 435 -5.55 -4.75 -17.39
N GLY A 436 -5.95 -3.85 -16.51
CA GLY A 436 -5.04 -3.22 -15.56
C GLY A 436 -4.46 -4.19 -14.54
N GLU A 437 -5.24 -5.20 -14.12
CA GLU A 437 -4.74 -6.28 -13.25
C GLU A 437 -3.68 -7.14 -13.96
N MET A 438 -3.89 -7.51 -15.23
CA MET A 438 -2.87 -8.21 -16.03
C MET A 438 -1.60 -7.36 -16.14
N PHE A 439 -1.72 -6.08 -16.42
CA PHE A 439 -0.57 -5.16 -16.43
C PHE A 439 0.15 -5.12 -15.08
N SER A 440 -0.60 -5.05 -13.98
CA SER A 440 -0.01 -5.04 -12.62
C SER A 440 0.82 -6.28 -12.35
N ILE A 441 0.41 -7.46 -12.84
CA ILE A 441 1.16 -8.71 -12.66
C ILE A 441 2.48 -8.67 -13.45
N VAL A 442 2.52 -8.06 -14.63
CA VAL A 442 3.78 -7.89 -15.38
C VAL A 442 4.76 -7.00 -14.60
N VAL A 443 4.28 -5.85 -14.11
CA VAL A 443 5.09 -4.94 -13.29
C VAL A 443 5.56 -5.62 -11.99
N TYR A 444 4.68 -6.41 -11.37
CA TYR A 444 4.97 -7.17 -10.16
C TYR A 444 6.08 -8.19 -10.41
N GLY A 445 5.97 -8.97 -11.47
CA GLY A 445 6.99 -9.96 -11.85
C GLY A 445 8.34 -9.35 -12.18
N GLN A 446 8.36 -8.18 -12.85
CA GLN A 446 9.60 -7.47 -13.13
C GLN A 446 10.35 -7.13 -11.83
N LEU A 447 9.69 -6.47 -10.87
CA LEU A 447 10.34 -6.05 -9.63
C LEU A 447 10.74 -7.25 -8.76
N ILE A 448 9.97 -8.34 -8.77
CA ILE A 448 10.35 -9.59 -8.10
C ILE A 448 11.66 -10.14 -8.67
N LEU A 449 11.79 -10.25 -9.98
CA LEU A 449 13.04 -10.73 -10.61
C LEU A 449 14.22 -9.80 -10.38
N GLU A 450 14.01 -8.47 -10.43
CA GLU A 450 15.06 -7.51 -10.11
C GLU A 450 15.56 -7.69 -8.67
N GLN A 451 14.67 -7.78 -7.69
CA GLN A 451 15.06 -7.96 -6.29
C GLN A 451 15.69 -9.32 -6.06
N ALA A 452 15.11 -10.37 -6.64
CA ALA A 452 15.62 -11.73 -6.49
C ALA A 452 17.06 -11.88 -7.00
N ALA A 453 17.45 -11.13 -8.03
CA ALA A 453 18.82 -11.10 -8.54
C ALA A 453 19.80 -10.49 -7.51
N PHE A 454 19.40 -9.44 -6.78
CA PHE A 454 20.21 -8.86 -5.71
C PHE A 454 20.30 -9.78 -4.49
N ASP A 455 19.18 -10.35 -4.08
CA ASP A 455 19.08 -11.21 -2.89
C ASP A 455 19.58 -12.65 -3.15
N LYS A 456 19.88 -13.00 -4.42
CA LYS A 456 20.25 -14.35 -4.85
C LYS A 456 19.24 -15.41 -4.39
N VAL A 457 17.97 -15.12 -4.62
CA VAL A 457 16.87 -16.02 -4.27
C VAL A 457 17.00 -17.33 -5.02
N ASP A 458 16.70 -18.44 -4.33
CA ASP A 458 16.75 -19.79 -4.87
C ASP A 458 15.86 -19.91 -6.12
N ASP A 459 16.41 -20.50 -7.19
CA ASP A 459 15.72 -20.70 -8.47
C ASP A 459 14.43 -21.52 -8.31
N ASP A 460 14.40 -22.49 -7.37
CA ASP A 460 13.21 -23.29 -7.07
C ASP A 460 12.05 -22.42 -6.55
N ILE A 461 12.36 -21.45 -5.67
CA ILE A 461 11.36 -20.50 -5.15
C ILE A 461 10.83 -19.63 -6.29
N LEU A 462 11.71 -19.06 -7.10
CA LEU A 462 11.32 -18.18 -8.20
C LEU A 462 10.44 -18.91 -9.21
N ASN A 463 10.80 -20.14 -9.58
CA ASN A 463 10.01 -20.93 -10.51
C ASN A 463 8.60 -21.20 -9.98
N GLN A 464 8.44 -21.47 -8.68
CA GLN A 464 7.14 -21.68 -8.04
C GLN A 464 6.34 -20.35 -7.91
N ILE A 465 6.99 -19.21 -7.68
CA ILE A 465 6.35 -17.89 -7.70
C ILE A 465 5.75 -17.66 -9.08
N PHE A 466 6.50 -17.92 -10.14
CA PHE A 466 6.00 -17.71 -11.50
C PHE A 466 4.91 -18.72 -11.90
N ASP A 467 4.83 -19.89 -11.28
CA ASP A 467 3.70 -20.80 -11.47
C ASP A 467 2.36 -20.15 -11.02
N PHE A 468 2.29 -19.60 -9.81
CA PHE A 468 1.06 -18.93 -9.40
C PHE A 468 0.78 -17.65 -10.21
N MET A 469 1.82 -16.94 -10.67
CA MET A 469 1.63 -15.75 -11.51
C MET A 469 1.04 -16.09 -12.87
N VAL A 470 1.46 -17.20 -13.50
CA VAL A 470 0.86 -17.73 -14.72
C VAL A 470 -0.64 -18.02 -14.51
N ARG A 471 -1.00 -18.62 -13.38
CA ARG A 471 -2.42 -18.91 -13.03
C ARG A 471 -3.22 -17.63 -12.78
N ASP A 472 -2.65 -16.67 -12.05
CA ASP A 472 -3.31 -15.39 -11.77
C ASP A 472 -3.52 -14.58 -13.06
N PHE A 473 -2.56 -14.60 -13.97
CA PHE A 473 -2.66 -13.92 -15.27
C PHE A 473 -3.77 -14.52 -16.14
N ALA A 474 -3.85 -15.85 -16.20
CA ALA A 474 -4.90 -16.57 -16.91
C ALA A 474 -6.31 -16.29 -16.32
N ARG A 475 -6.42 -16.12 -15.00
CA ARG A 475 -7.68 -15.78 -14.34
C ARG A 475 -8.25 -14.44 -14.82
N PHE A 476 -7.42 -13.43 -15.01
CA PHE A 476 -7.86 -12.13 -15.52
C PHE A 476 -8.17 -12.18 -17.03
N ALA A 477 -7.43 -12.97 -17.79
CA ALA A 477 -7.77 -13.22 -19.20
C ALA A 477 -9.14 -13.90 -19.34
N LEU A 478 -9.48 -14.84 -18.44
CA LEU A 478 -10.81 -15.47 -18.38
C LEU A 478 -11.92 -14.46 -18.08
N GLN A 479 -11.66 -13.49 -17.19
CA GLN A 479 -12.64 -12.42 -16.90
C GLN A 479 -12.93 -11.61 -18.16
N ILE A 480 -11.90 -11.19 -18.90
CA ILE A 480 -12.07 -10.44 -20.16
C ILE A 480 -12.82 -11.31 -21.18
N TYR A 481 -12.42 -12.57 -21.35
CA TYR A 481 -13.05 -13.52 -22.29
C TYR A 481 -14.55 -13.64 -22.07
N GLY A 482 -15.01 -13.68 -20.80
CA GLY A 482 -16.41 -13.87 -20.43
C GLY A 482 -17.30 -12.63 -20.58
N MET A 483 -16.74 -11.45 -20.85
CA MET A 483 -17.56 -10.24 -20.93
C MET A 483 -18.30 -10.13 -22.27
N HIS A 484 -19.52 -9.60 -22.20
CA HIS A 484 -20.39 -9.48 -23.38
C HIS A 484 -19.86 -8.53 -24.46
N ASN A 485 -19.13 -7.49 -24.05
CA ASN A 485 -18.56 -6.47 -24.92
C ASN A 485 -17.13 -6.80 -25.41
N THR A 486 -16.59 -7.99 -25.09
CA THR A 486 -15.30 -8.44 -25.61
C THR A 486 -15.48 -8.95 -27.05
N LYS A 487 -14.67 -8.44 -27.99
CA LYS A 487 -14.68 -8.81 -29.41
C LYS A 487 -14.06 -10.18 -29.65
N GLU A 488 -14.39 -10.82 -30.78
CA GLU A 488 -13.91 -12.18 -31.08
C GLU A 488 -12.38 -12.27 -31.23
N ASP A 489 -11.74 -11.26 -31.80
CA ASP A 489 -10.29 -11.18 -31.88
C ASP A 489 -9.64 -11.07 -30.48
N GLN A 490 -10.21 -10.26 -29.59
CA GLN A 490 -9.79 -10.16 -28.19
C GLN A 490 -10.01 -11.47 -27.44
N ARG A 491 -11.14 -12.17 -27.69
CA ARG A 491 -11.42 -13.49 -27.10
C ARG A 491 -10.38 -14.53 -27.53
N ALA A 492 -9.92 -14.48 -28.79
CA ALA A 492 -8.88 -15.38 -29.28
C ALA A 492 -7.59 -15.22 -28.48
N TYR A 493 -7.11 -13.97 -28.28
CA TYR A 493 -5.93 -13.70 -27.44
C TYR A 493 -6.12 -14.15 -25.97
N CYS A 494 -7.28 -13.86 -25.38
CA CYS A 494 -7.58 -14.29 -24.02
C CYS A 494 -7.55 -15.82 -23.91
N LYS A 495 -8.12 -16.54 -24.88
CA LYS A 495 -8.10 -18.00 -24.94
C LYS A 495 -6.67 -18.54 -25.02
N ASP A 496 -5.83 -17.95 -25.86
CA ASP A 496 -4.42 -18.37 -25.98
C ASP A 496 -3.67 -18.18 -24.67
N ILE A 497 -3.91 -17.09 -23.94
CA ILE A 497 -3.34 -16.85 -22.60
C ILE A 497 -3.83 -17.91 -21.60
N MET A 498 -5.14 -18.22 -21.58
CA MET A 498 -5.73 -19.18 -20.64
C MET A 498 -5.25 -20.62 -20.86
N LEU A 499 -4.95 -21.00 -22.10
CA LEU A 499 -4.46 -22.34 -22.43
C LEU A 499 -3.00 -22.57 -22.04
N ILE A 500 -2.25 -21.53 -21.72
CA ILE A 500 -0.90 -21.64 -21.23
C ILE A 500 -0.93 -22.10 -19.78
N LYS A 501 -0.21 -23.19 -19.48
CA LYS A 501 -0.13 -23.79 -18.14
C LYS A 501 1.28 -23.65 -17.60
N GLY A 502 1.39 -23.42 -16.28
CA GLY A 502 2.65 -23.55 -15.56
C GLY A 502 3.19 -24.98 -15.65
N GLN A 503 4.49 -25.10 -15.48
CA GLN A 503 5.18 -26.37 -15.42
C GLN A 503 5.37 -26.76 -13.96
N GLY A 504 4.68 -27.83 -13.52
CA GLY A 504 4.87 -28.44 -12.21
C GLY A 504 6.12 -29.32 -12.19
N ASP A 505 6.79 -29.34 -11.03
CA ASP A 505 7.89 -30.26 -10.70
C ASP A 505 7.73 -30.66 -9.23
N ASP A 506 7.30 -31.90 -9.00
CA ASP A 506 7.02 -32.40 -7.65
C ASP A 506 8.29 -32.42 -6.78
N ALA A 507 9.44 -32.75 -7.37
CA ALA A 507 10.70 -32.77 -6.63
C ALA A 507 11.14 -31.35 -6.23
N GLN A 508 10.95 -30.37 -7.10
CA GLN A 508 11.18 -28.95 -6.79
C GLN A 508 10.22 -28.46 -5.69
N TYR A 509 8.95 -28.81 -5.81
CA TYR A 509 7.93 -28.49 -4.81
C TYR A 509 8.29 -29.05 -3.43
N ASP A 510 8.72 -30.32 -3.35
CA ASP A 510 9.12 -30.94 -2.11
C ASP A 510 10.39 -30.31 -1.51
N ARG A 511 11.37 -29.92 -2.34
CA ARG A 511 12.55 -29.17 -1.85
C ARG A 511 12.18 -27.85 -1.22
N VAL A 512 11.30 -27.05 -1.87
CA VAL A 512 10.83 -25.76 -1.33
C VAL A 512 10.07 -25.98 -0.02
N TRP A 513 9.17 -26.98 0.02
CA TRP A 513 8.42 -27.31 1.22
C TRP A 513 9.36 -27.65 2.40
N GLN A 514 10.28 -28.57 2.22
CA GLN A 514 11.16 -29.04 3.30
C GLN A 514 12.14 -27.97 3.77
N LYS A 515 12.70 -27.21 2.84
CA LYS A 515 13.77 -26.26 3.15
C LYS A 515 13.26 -24.93 3.72
N TYR A 516 12.07 -24.50 3.32
CA TYR A 516 11.63 -23.12 3.58
C TYR A 516 10.29 -23.02 4.31
N VAL A 517 9.37 -23.97 4.14
CA VAL A 517 8.01 -23.87 4.68
C VAL A 517 7.86 -24.71 5.95
N ALA A 518 8.19 -25.99 5.90
CA ALA A 518 8.03 -26.90 7.04
C ALA A 518 8.87 -26.51 8.27
N VAL A 519 10.01 -25.85 8.04
CA VAL A 519 10.92 -25.37 9.09
C VAL A 519 10.36 -24.22 9.92
N LEU A 520 9.30 -23.55 9.45
CA LEU A 520 8.65 -22.45 10.15
C LEU A 520 7.70 -22.91 11.27
N ASN A 521 7.58 -24.22 11.46
CA ASN A 521 6.88 -24.80 12.61
C ASN A 521 7.55 -24.37 13.93
N GLY A 522 6.81 -23.69 14.78
CA GLY A 522 7.29 -23.23 16.10
C GLY A 522 7.84 -21.81 16.12
N GLU A 523 7.92 -21.10 14.98
CA GLU A 523 8.35 -19.69 14.96
C GLU A 523 7.39 -18.80 15.75
N TYR A 524 6.08 -19.06 15.68
CA TYR A 524 5.07 -18.39 16.48
C TYR A 524 3.88 -19.30 16.72
N ALA A 525 3.38 -19.37 17.95
CA ALA A 525 2.25 -20.21 18.33
C ALA A 525 1.02 -19.39 18.67
N MET A 526 -0.16 -19.90 18.33
CA MET A 526 -1.43 -19.33 18.80
C MET A 526 -1.45 -19.31 20.32
N SER A 527 -2.01 -18.24 20.87
CA SER A 527 -2.40 -18.20 22.28
C SER A 527 -3.42 -19.32 22.54
N GLU A 528 -3.23 -20.09 23.63
CA GLU A 528 -4.15 -21.13 24.05
C GLU A 528 -5.44 -20.54 24.66
#